data_343250c9e0fdb075f2a147ff0112c94d
#
_entry.id   343250c9e0fdb075f2a147ff0112c94d
#
_cell.length_a   1.000
_cell.length_b   1.000
_cell.length_c   1.000
_cell.angle_alpha   90.00
_cell.angle_beta   90.00
_cell.angle_gamma   90.00
#
_symmetry.space_group_name_H-M   'P 1'
#
loop_
_entity.id
_entity.type
_entity.pdbx_description
1 polymer ?
#
loop_
_entity_poly.entity_id
_entity_poly.type
_entity_poly.pdbx_seq_one_letter_code
_entity_poly.pdbx_strand_id
1 'polypeptide(L)'
;MFDKLLAIIAPHYCYRCGKIGSILCSNCKKYITSRQYTSCVLCGRIVKKANLCGTHRQSYDALWCFGLRQGVIKKIIDDYKFHRVRAAAAVLADLLDSRLPTLSDDVVIVPIPTTSKNMRRRGYDHMLLIAKQLAKRRNLPYRPLLRRRNNVTQHFTKSSKERKRQARYFFEPASMIDPDKTYLIIDDIFTTGATISAAADCLKKAGAKRVEVAVIARHGKP
;
A
#
# COMPACT_ATOMS: atom_id res chain seq x y z
N MET A 1 -15.34 -2.86 23.95
CA MET A 1 -16.46 -3.72 24.40
C MET A 1 -17.48 -3.95 23.29
N PHE A 2 -17.89 -2.94 22.53
CA PHE A 2 -18.82 -3.03 21.38
C PHE A 2 -18.35 -3.98 20.27
N ASP A 3 -17.05 -4.03 19.92
CA ASP A 3 -16.54 -4.89 18.85
C ASP A 3 -16.68 -6.39 19.14
N LYS A 4 -16.64 -6.79 20.42
CA LYS A 4 -16.84 -8.20 20.81
C LYS A 4 -18.31 -8.62 20.69
N LEU A 5 -19.24 -7.72 20.98
CA LEU A 5 -20.68 -7.95 20.85
C LEU A 5 -21.09 -8.03 19.38
N LEU A 6 -20.57 -7.14 18.54
CA LEU A 6 -20.79 -7.16 17.09
C LEU A 6 -20.24 -8.42 16.44
N ALA A 7 -19.11 -8.96 16.94
CA ALA A 7 -18.54 -10.21 16.44
C ALA A 7 -19.42 -11.44 16.70
N ILE A 8 -20.34 -11.39 17.68
CA ILE A 8 -21.31 -12.45 17.99
C ILE A 8 -22.52 -12.33 17.05
N ILE A 9 -23.01 -11.11 16.82
CA ILE A 9 -24.23 -10.85 16.03
C ILE A 9 -23.97 -10.92 14.52
N ALA A 10 -22.80 -10.46 14.08
CA ALA A 10 -22.37 -10.46 12.68
C ALA A 10 -20.92 -10.97 12.55
N PRO A 11 -20.70 -12.28 12.73
CA PRO A 11 -19.35 -12.83 12.71
C PRO A 11 -18.71 -12.71 11.33
N HIS A 12 -17.43 -12.39 11.32
CA HIS A 12 -16.65 -12.46 10.09
C HIS A 12 -16.38 -13.92 9.71
N TYR A 13 -16.44 -14.19 8.41
CA TYR A 13 -16.08 -15.49 7.84
C TYR A 13 -14.74 -15.38 7.10
N CYS A 14 -13.91 -16.40 7.23
CA CYS A 14 -12.66 -16.46 6.50
C CYS A 14 -12.92 -16.53 4.99
N TYR A 15 -12.44 -15.55 4.25
CA TYR A 15 -12.67 -15.44 2.79
C TYR A 15 -12.07 -16.59 1.97
N ARG A 16 -11.21 -17.42 2.58
CA ARG A 16 -10.65 -18.59 1.91
C ARG A 16 -11.35 -19.90 2.27
N CYS A 17 -11.64 -20.15 3.55
CA CYS A 17 -12.14 -21.45 4.01
C CYS A 17 -13.51 -21.39 4.71
N GLY A 18 -14.12 -20.21 4.84
CA GLY A 18 -15.44 -20.04 5.46
C GLY A 18 -15.44 -20.13 6.99
N LYS A 19 -14.33 -20.45 7.67
CA LYS A 19 -14.28 -20.56 9.14
C LYS A 19 -14.70 -19.24 9.79
N ILE A 20 -15.59 -19.31 10.78
CA ILE A 20 -16.08 -18.16 11.57
C ILE A 20 -14.97 -17.58 12.44
N GLY A 21 -14.99 -16.26 12.66
CA GLY A 21 -14.19 -15.54 13.65
C GLY A 21 -13.22 -14.51 13.06
N SER A 22 -12.87 -14.58 11.78
CA SER A 22 -11.97 -13.58 11.16
C SER A 22 -12.09 -13.55 9.65
N ILE A 23 -11.78 -12.40 9.03
CA ILE A 23 -11.73 -12.22 7.56
C ILE A 23 -10.69 -13.14 6.90
N LEU A 24 -9.61 -13.43 7.62
CA LEU A 24 -8.60 -14.40 7.20
C LEU A 24 -8.07 -15.12 8.45
N CYS A 25 -8.40 -16.38 8.60
CA CYS A 25 -7.98 -17.18 9.76
C CYS A 25 -6.46 -17.44 9.72
N SER A 26 -5.87 -17.79 10.88
CA SER A 26 -4.43 -17.99 11.03
C SER A 26 -3.86 -19.02 10.05
N ASN A 27 -4.54 -20.14 9.83
CA ASN A 27 -4.11 -21.20 8.90
C ASN A 27 -4.11 -20.70 7.44
N CYS A 28 -5.17 -19.99 7.03
CA CYS A 28 -5.26 -19.42 5.69
C CYS A 28 -4.24 -18.29 5.50
N LYS A 29 -3.97 -17.49 6.54
CA LYS A 29 -2.92 -16.47 6.52
C LYS A 29 -1.54 -17.13 6.33
N LYS A 30 -1.17 -18.12 7.12
CA LYS A 30 0.08 -18.88 6.97
C LYS A 30 0.24 -19.44 5.56
N TYR A 31 -0.80 -20.07 5.01
CA TYR A 31 -0.80 -20.61 3.65
C TYR A 31 -0.56 -19.55 2.58
N ILE A 32 -1.15 -18.36 2.72
CA ILE A 32 -0.99 -17.28 1.73
C ILE A 32 0.40 -16.63 1.87
N THR A 33 0.87 -16.41 3.09
CA THR A 33 2.17 -15.77 3.35
C THR A 33 3.36 -16.67 3.02
N SER A 34 3.18 -18.00 2.99
CA SER A 34 4.23 -18.92 2.52
C SER A 34 4.50 -18.84 1.02
N ARG A 35 3.57 -18.28 0.23
CA ARG A 35 3.69 -18.13 -1.22
C ARG A 35 4.22 -16.74 -1.56
N GLN A 36 5.53 -16.61 -1.57
CA GLN A 36 6.17 -15.32 -1.84
C GLN A 36 6.04 -14.90 -3.31
N TYR A 37 5.72 -13.62 -3.52
CA TYR A 37 5.84 -13.00 -4.83
C TYR A 37 7.30 -12.61 -5.08
N THR A 38 7.98 -13.30 -6.00
CA THR A 38 9.43 -13.19 -6.23
C THR A 38 9.75 -12.52 -7.57
N SER A 39 8.83 -11.78 -8.14
CA SER A 39 9.04 -11.13 -9.43
C SER A 39 9.11 -9.61 -9.32
N CYS A 40 9.83 -9.00 -10.25
CA CYS A 40 9.83 -7.55 -10.43
C CYS A 40 8.43 -7.07 -10.83
N VAL A 41 7.89 -6.07 -10.14
CA VAL A 41 6.55 -5.54 -10.40
C VAL A 41 6.43 -4.85 -11.76
N LEU A 42 7.54 -4.49 -12.40
CA LEU A 42 7.55 -3.76 -13.68
C LEU A 42 7.67 -4.69 -14.89
N CYS A 43 8.53 -5.72 -14.83
CA CYS A 43 8.83 -6.57 -15.99
C CYS A 43 8.65 -8.08 -15.75
N GLY A 44 8.29 -8.52 -14.53
CA GLY A 44 8.10 -9.93 -14.20
C GLY A 44 9.37 -10.76 -14.02
N ARG A 45 10.55 -10.22 -14.25
CA ARG A 45 11.81 -10.91 -14.02
C ARG A 45 11.90 -11.38 -12.57
N ILE A 46 12.34 -12.62 -12.33
CA ILE A 46 12.56 -13.15 -10.98
C ILE A 46 13.63 -12.33 -10.26
N VAL A 47 13.38 -12.00 -9.01
CA VAL A 47 14.27 -11.22 -8.13
C VAL A 47 14.43 -11.92 -6.78
N LYS A 48 15.59 -11.71 -6.12
CA LYS A 48 15.92 -12.41 -4.86
C LYS A 48 15.49 -11.67 -3.59
N LYS A 49 15.41 -10.34 -3.62
CA LYS A 49 15.13 -9.50 -2.43
C LYS A 49 13.86 -8.66 -2.63
N ALA A 50 14.02 -7.38 -2.93
CA ALA A 50 12.91 -6.49 -3.26
C ALA A 50 12.29 -6.85 -4.61
N ASN A 51 11.03 -6.48 -4.82
CA ASN A 51 10.29 -6.76 -6.07
C ASN A 51 10.57 -5.71 -7.16
N LEU A 52 11.84 -5.27 -7.25
CA LEU A 52 12.36 -4.36 -8.26
C LEU A 52 13.71 -4.90 -8.75
N CYS A 53 13.87 -5.10 -10.05
CA CYS A 53 15.16 -5.50 -10.61
C CYS A 53 16.02 -4.27 -10.94
N GLY A 54 17.36 -4.45 -10.97
CA GLY A 54 18.31 -3.37 -11.18
C GLY A 54 18.28 -2.68 -12.54
N THR A 55 17.48 -3.22 -13.52
CA THR A 55 17.36 -2.61 -14.86
C THR A 55 16.38 -1.42 -14.89
N HIS A 56 15.55 -1.25 -13.87
CA HIS A 56 14.57 -0.17 -13.81
C HIS A 56 15.03 0.94 -12.87
N ARG A 57 15.27 2.13 -13.42
CA ARG A 57 15.49 3.34 -12.63
C ARG A 57 14.15 3.91 -12.19
N GLN A 58 13.96 4.03 -10.90
CA GLN A 58 12.77 4.59 -10.25
C GLN A 58 13.19 5.67 -9.26
N SER A 59 12.24 6.48 -8.83
CA SER A 59 12.45 7.51 -7.79
C SER A 59 12.49 6.93 -6.38
N TYR A 60 12.30 5.62 -6.23
CA TYR A 60 12.38 4.89 -4.97
C TYR A 60 13.49 3.83 -5.03
N ASP A 61 14.08 3.56 -3.87
CA ASP A 61 15.29 2.75 -3.75
C ASP A 61 14.97 1.24 -3.65
N ALA A 62 13.78 0.88 -3.13
CA ALA A 62 13.30 -0.49 -3.05
C ALA A 62 11.77 -0.55 -3.15
N LEU A 63 11.24 -1.71 -3.59
CA LEU A 63 9.80 -1.97 -3.58
C LEU A 63 9.53 -3.39 -3.08
N TRP A 64 8.58 -3.50 -2.15
CA TRP A 64 8.10 -4.74 -1.57
C TRP A 64 6.65 -4.95 -1.99
N CYS A 65 6.35 -6.11 -2.57
CA CYS A 65 5.00 -6.47 -3.00
C CYS A 65 4.58 -7.79 -2.36
N PHE A 66 3.43 -7.81 -1.70
CA PHE A 66 2.96 -9.03 -1.06
C PHE A 66 2.58 -10.09 -2.09
N GLY A 67 1.83 -9.72 -3.15
CA GLY A 67 1.39 -10.70 -4.13
C GLY A 67 0.64 -10.13 -5.33
N LEU A 68 0.01 -11.02 -6.09
CA LEU A 68 -0.88 -10.63 -7.19
C LEU A 68 -2.28 -10.29 -6.65
N ARG A 69 -2.94 -9.31 -7.29
CA ARG A 69 -4.34 -8.96 -6.99
C ARG A 69 -5.28 -9.99 -7.61
N GLN A 70 -5.39 -11.15 -6.97
CA GLN A 70 -6.25 -12.26 -7.40
C GLN A 70 -6.80 -13.05 -6.22
N GLY A 71 -7.82 -13.87 -6.45
CA GLY A 71 -8.42 -14.74 -5.45
C GLY A 71 -8.81 -14.00 -4.16
N VAL A 72 -8.43 -14.53 -3.02
CA VAL A 72 -8.78 -14.00 -1.70
C VAL A 72 -8.18 -12.62 -1.43
N ILE A 73 -6.98 -12.33 -1.95
CA ILE A 73 -6.33 -11.02 -1.80
C ILE A 73 -7.17 -9.94 -2.48
N LYS A 74 -7.62 -10.20 -3.71
CA LYS A 74 -8.51 -9.31 -4.45
C LYS A 74 -9.79 -9.07 -3.66
N LYS A 75 -10.44 -10.12 -3.15
CA LYS A 75 -11.68 -10.02 -2.38
C LYS A 75 -11.51 -9.17 -1.13
N ILE A 76 -10.46 -9.38 -0.33
CA ILE A 76 -10.20 -8.59 0.88
C ILE A 76 -9.99 -7.11 0.53
N ILE A 77 -9.20 -6.79 -0.51
CA ILE A 77 -8.95 -5.41 -0.94
C ILE A 77 -10.25 -4.76 -1.43
N ASP A 78 -11.05 -5.47 -2.22
CA ASP A 78 -12.29 -4.93 -2.80
C ASP A 78 -13.33 -4.67 -1.71
N ASP A 79 -13.54 -5.60 -0.78
CA ASP A 79 -14.47 -5.43 0.32
C ASP A 79 -14.03 -4.29 1.27
N TYR A 80 -12.72 -4.16 1.49
CA TYR A 80 -12.17 -3.03 2.22
C TYR A 80 -12.43 -1.69 1.53
N LYS A 81 -12.31 -1.63 0.20
CA LYS A 81 -12.49 -0.41 -0.58
C LYS A 81 -13.94 -0.05 -0.86
N PHE A 82 -14.78 -1.03 -1.09
CA PHE A 82 -16.12 -0.81 -1.66
C PHE A 82 -17.26 -1.19 -0.73
N HIS A 83 -17.05 -2.14 0.19
CA HIS A 83 -18.06 -2.62 1.12
C HIS A 83 -17.82 -2.21 2.58
N ARG A 84 -16.88 -1.27 2.81
CA ARG A 84 -16.57 -0.68 4.13
C ARG A 84 -16.17 -1.69 5.21
N VAL A 85 -15.62 -2.84 4.84
CA VAL A 85 -15.15 -3.86 5.79
C VAL A 85 -13.86 -3.38 6.46
N ARG A 86 -13.98 -2.45 7.42
CA ARG A 86 -12.83 -1.81 8.11
C ARG A 86 -11.91 -2.80 8.81
N ALA A 87 -12.47 -3.92 9.31
CA ALA A 87 -11.71 -5.00 9.93
C ALA A 87 -10.61 -5.58 9.01
N ALA A 88 -10.77 -5.45 7.68
CA ALA A 88 -9.75 -5.88 6.71
C ALA A 88 -8.45 -5.08 6.81
N ALA A 89 -8.45 -3.85 7.39
CA ALA A 89 -7.23 -3.05 7.54
C ALA A 89 -6.13 -3.80 8.30
N ALA A 90 -6.49 -4.48 9.38
CA ALA A 90 -5.54 -5.25 10.19
C ALA A 90 -4.96 -6.43 9.40
N VAL A 91 -5.81 -7.14 8.63
CA VAL A 91 -5.39 -8.25 7.78
C VAL A 91 -4.46 -7.77 6.66
N LEU A 92 -4.81 -6.66 5.99
CA LEU A 92 -3.99 -6.08 4.92
C LEU A 92 -2.64 -5.56 5.44
N ALA A 93 -2.61 -5.00 6.65
CA ALA A 93 -1.37 -4.63 7.33
C ALA A 93 -0.51 -5.86 7.66
N ASP A 94 -1.11 -6.98 8.11
CA ASP A 94 -0.40 -8.25 8.36
C ASP A 94 0.24 -8.81 7.08
N LEU A 95 -0.51 -8.79 5.97
CA LEU A 95 0.00 -9.27 4.69
C LEU A 95 1.17 -8.40 4.22
N LEU A 96 1.04 -7.07 4.32
CA LEU A 96 2.11 -6.15 3.96
C LEU A 96 3.34 -6.36 4.83
N ASP A 97 3.14 -6.47 6.15
CA ASP A 97 4.18 -6.71 7.14
C ASP A 97 4.99 -7.98 6.87
N SER A 98 4.32 -9.06 6.45
CA SER A 98 4.96 -10.35 6.15
C SER A 98 5.95 -10.31 4.97
N ARG A 99 5.96 -9.22 4.19
CA ARG A 99 6.86 -9.03 3.04
C ARG A 99 7.99 -8.05 3.31
N LEU A 100 7.85 -7.23 4.34
CA LEU A 100 8.87 -6.27 4.70
C LEU A 100 10.07 -6.95 5.37
N PRO A 101 11.29 -6.51 5.10
CA PRO A 101 12.47 -6.93 5.86
C PRO A 101 12.40 -6.38 7.29
N THR A 102 13.43 -6.67 8.08
CA THR A 102 13.67 -5.90 9.30
C THR A 102 13.89 -4.45 8.92
N LEU A 103 13.10 -3.57 9.53
CA LEU A 103 13.18 -2.12 9.32
C LEU A 103 13.96 -1.51 10.50
N SER A 104 14.74 -0.49 10.22
CA SER A 104 15.44 0.31 11.23
C SER A 104 14.50 1.34 11.88
N ASP A 105 14.88 1.86 13.04
CA ASP A 105 14.06 2.80 13.82
C ASP A 105 13.95 4.19 13.16
N ASP A 106 14.79 4.48 12.15
CA ASP A 106 14.72 5.71 11.35
C ASP A 106 13.59 5.69 10.31
N VAL A 107 12.89 4.55 10.13
CA VAL A 107 11.83 4.43 9.11
C VAL A 107 10.56 5.15 9.54
N VAL A 108 10.03 5.97 8.63
CA VAL A 108 8.72 6.64 8.75
C VAL A 108 7.76 6.08 7.72
N ILE A 109 6.63 5.53 8.15
CA ILE A 109 5.60 4.99 7.27
C ILE A 109 4.76 6.14 6.69
N VAL A 110 4.68 6.20 5.34
CA VAL A 110 3.97 7.27 4.62
C VAL A 110 2.84 6.67 3.78
N PRO A 111 1.58 6.78 4.22
CA PRO A 111 0.45 6.30 3.42
C PRO A 111 0.23 7.19 2.19
N ILE A 112 -0.06 6.57 1.03
CA ILE A 112 -0.58 7.31 -0.13
C ILE A 112 -1.96 7.88 0.23
N PRO A 113 -2.17 9.21 0.12
CA PRO A 113 -3.44 9.82 0.51
C PRO A 113 -4.58 9.41 -0.42
N THR A 114 -5.70 9.04 0.16
CA THR A 114 -6.95 8.76 -0.55
C THR A 114 -7.50 10.04 -1.20
N THR A 115 -8.05 9.95 -2.41
CA THR A 115 -8.73 11.10 -3.04
C THR A 115 -9.96 11.51 -2.24
N SER A 116 -10.29 12.82 -2.22
CA SER A 116 -11.48 13.34 -1.51
C SER A 116 -12.78 12.65 -1.95
N LYS A 117 -12.92 12.35 -3.26
CA LYS A 117 -14.05 11.57 -3.80
C LYS A 117 -14.16 10.18 -3.16
N ASN A 118 -13.04 9.45 -3.08
CA ASN A 118 -13.01 8.12 -2.50
C ASN A 118 -13.17 8.17 -0.97
N MET A 119 -12.64 9.20 -0.31
CA MET A 119 -12.82 9.40 1.12
C MET A 119 -14.30 9.62 1.48
N ARG A 120 -15.01 10.48 0.73
CA ARG A 120 -16.46 10.68 0.91
C ARG A 120 -17.25 9.39 0.68
N ARG A 121 -16.92 8.64 -0.39
CA ARG A 121 -17.61 7.37 -0.73
C ARG A 121 -17.39 6.28 0.34
N ARG A 122 -16.17 6.16 0.87
CA ARG A 122 -15.79 5.12 1.84
C ARG A 122 -16.09 5.50 3.28
N GLY A 123 -16.10 6.80 3.59
CA GLY A 123 -16.23 7.32 4.95
C GLY A 123 -14.94 7.25 5.79
N TYR A 124 -13.79 6.87 5.17
CA TYR A 124 -12.48 6.81 5.83
C TYR A 124 -11.32 6.81 4.84
N ASP A 125 -10.15 7.23 5.32
CA ASP A 125 -8.90 7.04 4.59
C ASP A 125 -8.39 5.61 4.81
N HIS A 126 -8.48 4.80 3.75
CA HIS A 126 -8.16 3.37 3.82
C HIS A 126 -6.66 3.13 4.01
N MET A 127 -5.77 3.93 3.40
CA MET A 127 -4.34 3.75 3.56
C MET A 127 -3.85 4.22 4.93
N LEU A 128 -4.47 5.27 5.49
CA LEU A 128 -4.16 5.73 6.83
C LEU A 128 -4.49 4.68 7.90
N LEU A 129 -5.60 3.94 7.75
CA LEU A 129 -5.93 2.84 8.67
C LEU A 129 -4.91 1.70 8.59
N ILE A 130 -4.46 1.32 7.38
CA ILE A 130 -3.42 0.31 7.19
C ILE A 130 -2.08 0.79 7.79
N ALA A 131 -1.71 2.07 7.55
CA ALA A 131 -0.51 2.68 8.12
C ALA A 131 -0.49 2.61 9.65
N LYS A 132 -1.61 2.95 10.30
CA LYS A 132 -1.76 2.86 11.77
C LYS A 132 -1.53 1.44 12.29
N GLN A 133 -2.10 0.44 11.61
CA GLN A 133 -1.93 -0.97 11.99
C GLN A 133 -0.49 -1.44 11.81
N LEU A 134 0.15 -1.09 10.69
CA LEU A 134 1.53 -1.45 10.42
C LEU A 134 2.50 -0.75 11.40
N ALA A 135 2.31 0.53 11.65
CA ALA A 135 3.08 1.33 12.60
C ALA A 135 3.05 0.73 14.01
N LYS A 136 1.84 0.37 14.48
CA LYS A 136 1.68 -0.30 15.78
C LYS A 136 2.43 -1.63 15.88
N ARG A 137 2.44 -2.45 14.79
CA ARG A 137 3.12 -3.75 14.76
C ARG A 137 4.63 -3.63 14.81
N ARG A 138 5.16 -2.66 14.09
CA ARG A 138 6.60 -2.45 13.94
C ARG A 138 7.18 -1.47 14.96
N ASN A 139 6.34 -0.87 15.81
CA ASN A 139 6.71 0.21 16.71
C ASN A 139 7.41 1.37 15.99
N LEU A 140 6.90 1.73 14.79
CA LEU A 140 7.43 2.78 13.93
C LEU A 140 6.46 3.96 13.83
N PRO A 141 6.96 5.18 13.61
CA PRO A 141 6.11 6.31 13.34
C PRO A 141 5.44 6.20 11.96
N TYR A 142 4.18 6.68 11.85
CA TYR A 142 3.55 6.95 10.57
C TYR A 142 3.21 8.43 10.45
N ARG A 143 3.40 9.00 9.27
CA ARG A 143 3.09 10.41 9.01
C ARG A 143 2.45 10.59 7.64
N PRO A 144 1.33 11.31 7.50
CA PRO A 144 0.71 11.66 6.22
C PRO A 144 1.48 12.83 5.57
N LEU A 145 2.69 12.56 5.08
CA LEU A 145 3.61 13.56 4.53
C LEU A 145 3.26 14.01 3.10
N LEU A 146 2.25 13.42 2.50
CA LEU A 146 1.82 13.70 1.14
C LEU A 146 0.41 14.29 1.14
N ARG A 147 0.21 15.37 0.39
CA ARG A 147 -1.11 15.95 0.11
C ARG A 147 -1.37 15.87 -1.40
N ARG A 148 -2.58 15.46 -1.80
CA ARG A 148 -2.98 15.51 -3.22
C ARG A 148 -3.28 16.95 -3.63
N ARG A 149 -2.75 17.35 -4.78
CA ARG A 149 -3.12 18.64 -5.41
C ARG A 149 -4.48 18.52 -6.09
N ASN A 150 -5.40 19.39 -5.73
CA ASN A 150 -6.79 19.37 -6.24
C ASN A 150 -6.94 19.82 -7.68
N ASN A 151 -5.94 20.49 -8.28
CA ASN A 151 -6.06 21.20 -9.56
C ASN A 151 -5.43 20.48 -10.76
N VAL A 152 -5.11 19.19 -10.66
CA VAL A 152 -4.73 18.45 -11.87
C VAL A 152 -6.01 17.98 -12.54
N THR A 153 -6.62 18.86 -13.35
CA THR A 153 -7.67 18.47 -14.30
C THR A 153 -7.11 17.34 -15.14
N GLN A 154 -7.76 16.19 -15.09
CA GLN A 154 -7.45 15.06 -15.97
C GLN A 154 -7.91 15.46 -17.38
N HIS A 155 -7.12 16.28 -18.07
CA HIS A 155 -7.23 16.34 -19.52
C HIS A 155 -6.86 14.95 -20.03
N PHE A 156 -7.79 14.32 -20.71
CA PHE A 156 -7.64 13.00 -21.34
C PHE A 156 -6.51 13.06 -22.36
N THR A 157 -5.28 12.85 -21.91
CA THR A 157 -4.11 12.79 -22.78
C THR A 157 -3.88 11.34 -23.20
N LYS A 158 -3.80 11.12 -24.51
CA LYS A 158 -3.72 9.79 -25.14
C LYS A 158 -2.37 9.08 -24.94
N SER A 159 -1.31 9.76 -24.48
CA SER A 159 0.03 9.18 -24.42
C SER A 159 0.48 8.78 -23.01
N SER A 160 1.19 7.66 -22.91
CA SER A 160 1.79 7.14 -21.66
C SER A 160 2.84 8.09 -21.07
N LYS A 161 3.58 8.85 -21.91
CA LYS A 161 4.58 9.84 -21.50
C LYS A 161 3.93 11.06 -20.83
N GLU A 162 2.81 11.54 -21.36
CA GLU A 162 2.08 12.66 -20.77
C GLU A 162 1.43 12.29 -19.44
N ARG A 163 0.87 11.08 -19.31
CA ARG A 163 0.37 10.56 -18.03
C ARG A 163 1.45 10.52 -16.96
N LYS A 164 2.68 10.11 -17.28
CA LYS A 164 3.81 10.14 -16.35
C LYS A 164 4.22 11.57 -15.99
N ARG A 165 4.18 12.53 -16.95
CA ARG A 165 4.50 13.95 -16.70
C ARG A 165 3.46 14.61 -15.82
N GLN A 166 2.17 14.37 -16.04
CA GLN A 166 1.06 14.88 -15.23
C GLN A 166 1.08 14.26 -13.82
N ALA A 167 1.45 12.97 -13.68
CA ALA A 167 1.56 12.30 -12.39
C ALA A 167 2.56 12.99 -11.45
N ARG A 168 3.62 13.63 -11.97
CA ARG A 168 4.62 14.37 -11.17
C ARG A 168 4.06 15.54 -10.36
N TYR A 169 2.86 16.01 -10.69
CA TYR A 169 2.17 17.11 -10.00
C TYR A 169 1.06 16.64 -9.06
N PHE A 170 0.90 15.33 -8.86
CA PHE A 170 -0.19 14.80 -8.04
C PHE A 170 -0.04 15.07 -6.55
N PHE A 171 1.18 15.25 -6.08
CA PHE A 171 1.45 15.41 -4.66
C PHE A 171 2.29 16.66 -4.38
N GLU A 172 2.09 17.18 -3.18
CA GLU A 172 2.94 18.17 -2.52
C GLU A 172 3.28 17.66 -1.12
N PRO A 173 4.45 18.05 -0.55
CA PRO A 173 4.78 17.69 0.82
C PRO A 173 3.82 18.40 1.78
N ALA A 174 3.31 17.68 2.77
CA ALA A 174 2.42 18.21 3.79
C ALA A 174 3.17 18.81 5.00
N SER A 175 4.45 18.50 5.13
CA SER A 175 5.36 19.03 6.16
C SER A 175 6.82 18.86 5.72
N MET A 176 7.74 19.39 6.53
CA MET A 176 9.19 19.25 6.32
C MET A 176 9.59 17.77 6.30
N ILE A 177 10.58 17.46 5.45
CA ILE A 177 11.17 16.13 5.29
C ILE A 177 12.54 16.12 5.95
N ASP A 178 12.75 15.19 6.87
CA ASP A 178 14.04 14.95 7.51
C ASP A 178 14.91 14.09 6.57
N PRO A 179 16.05 14.59 6.08
CA PRO A 179 16.90 13.85 5.14
C PRO A 179 17.54 12.59 5.73
N ASP A 180 17.61 12.47 7.06
CA ASP A 180 18.26 11.35 7.73
C ASP A 180 17.26 10.20 8.05
N LYS A 181 15.99 10.35 7.67
CA LYS A 181 14.98 9.31 7.77
C LYS A 181 14.83 8.52 6.47
N THR A 182 14.44 7.26 6.61
CA THR A 182 13.98 6.41 5.52
C THR A 182 12.45 6.48 5.44
N TYR A 183 11.91 6.79 4.27
CA TYR A 183 10.46 6.93 4.08
C TYR A 183 9.89 5.70 3.37
N LEU A 184 9.05 4.93 4.08
CA LEU A 184 8.35 3.77 3.54
C LEU A 184 6.96 4.19 3.05
N ILE A 185 6.84 4.46 1.76
CA ILE A 185 5.53 4.71 1.12
C ILE A 185 4.73 3.41 1.09
N ILE A 186 3.48 3.45 1.54
CA ILE A 186 2.58 2.31 1.44
C ILE A 186 1.38 2.59 0.54
N ASP A 187 1.02 1.61 -0.30
CA ASP A 187 -0.19 1.66 -1.15
C ASP A 187 -0.82 0.26 -1.22
N ASP A 188 -2.07 0.19 -1.66
CA ASP A 188 -2.78 -1.08 -1.74
C ASP A 188 -2.52 -1.84 -3.04
N ILE A 189 -2.49 -1.15 -4.20
CA ILE A 189 -2.38 -1.81 -5.51
C ILE A 189 -1.36 -1.09 -6.40
N PHE A 190 -0.33 -1.82 -6.80
CA PHE A 190 0.55 -1.42 -7.88
C PHE A 190 -0.10 -1.75 -9.23
N THR A 191 -0.36 -0.73 -10.03
CA THR A 191 -0.82 -0.87 -11.42
C THR A 191 0.31 -0.54 -12.39
N THR A 192 0.45 0.71 -12.78
CA THR A 192 1.54 1.23 -13.61
C THR A 192 2.69 1.81 -12.80
N GLY A 193 2.51 1.96 -11.49
CA GLY A 193 3.46 2.61 -10.59
C GLY A 193 3.46 4.14 -10.66
N ALA A 194 2.63 4.77 -11.50
CA ALA A 194 2.64 6.23 -11.69
C ALA A 194 2.37 7.01 -10.38
N THR A 195 1.40 6.57 -9.58
CA THR A 195 1.08 7.18 -8.28
C THR A 195 2.25 7.07 -7.31
N ILE A 196 2.84 5.91 -7.22
CA ILE A 196 3.99 5.61 -6.34
C ILE A 196 5.23 6.39 -6.77
N SER A 197 5.53 6.42 -8.08
CA SER A 197 6.65 7.22 -8.59
C SER A 197 6.47 8.71 -8.32
N ALA A 198 5.25 9.24 -8.49
CA ALA A 198 4.95 10.64 -8.18
C ALA A 198 5.10 10.96 -6.68
N ALA A 199 4.69 10.04 -5.80
CA ALA A 199 4.84 10.18 -4.36
C ALA A 199 6.32 10.15 -3.95
N ALA A 200 7.09 9.22 -4.51
CA ALA A 200 8.53 9.12 -4.26
C ALA A 200 9.28 10.34 -4.80
N ASP A 201 8.97 10.81 -6.02
CA ASP A 201 9.51 12.05 -6.60
C ASP A 201 9.23 13.26 -5.68
N CYS A 202 8.02 13.34 -5.11
CA CYS A 202 7.64 14.40 -4.19
C CYS A 202 8.52 14.40 -2.93
N LEU A 203 8.70 13.25 -2.28
CA LEU A 203 9.53 13.12 -1.08
C LEU A 203 11.02 13.37 -1.39
N LYS A 204 11.55 12.82 -2.49
CA LYS A 204 12.95 13.03 -2.92
C LYS A 204 13.24 14.51 -3.19
N LYS A 205 12.34 15.22 -3.88
CA LYS A 205 12.45 16.66 -4.12
C LYS A 205 12.36 17.49 -2.85
N ALA A 206 11.63 17.01 -1.86
CA ALA A 206 11.52 17.66 -0.55
C ALA A 206 12.72 17.34 0.38
N GLY A 207 13.72 16.57 -0.07
CA GLY A 207 14.95 16.32 0.66
C GLY A 207 15.15 14.89 1.17
N ALA A 208 14.21 13.96 0.93
CA ALA A 208 14.38 12.56 1.36
C ALA A 208 15.55 11.89 0.64
N LYS A 209 16.54 11.42 1.38
CA LYS A 209 17.69 10.66 0.82
C LYS A 209 17.30 9.22 0.45
N ARG A 210 16.38 8.59 1.22
CA ARG A 210 15.96 7.21 1.00
C ARG A 210 14.44 7.09 1.02
N VAL A 211 13.89 6.49 -0.03
CA VAL A 211 12.47 6.23 -0.19
C VAL A 211 12.27 4.78 -0.60
N GLU A 212 11.57 4.02 0.22
CA GLU A 212 11.15 2.64 -0.08
C GLU A 212 9.64 2.58 -0.28
N VAL A 213 9.17 1.51 -0.91
CA VAL A 213 7.76 1.34 -1.23
C VAL A 213 7.30 -0.04 -0.80
N ALA A 214 6.11 -0.12 -0.20
CA ALA A 214 5.44 -1.38 0.05
C ALA A 214 4.01 -1.36 -0.48
N VAL A 215 3.64 -2.39 -1.23
CA VAL A 215 2.31 -2.55 -1.81
C VAL A 215 1.72 -3.91 -1.46
N ILE A 216 0.41 -3.95 -1.23
CA ILE A 216 -0.27 -5.19 -0.91
C ILE A 216 -0.36 -6.07 -2.16
N ALA A 217 -0.71 -5.50 -3.31
CA ALA A 217 -0.88 -6.31 -4.49
C ALA A 217 -0.47 -5.61 -5.78
N ARG A 218 0.02 -6.41 -6.73
CA ARG A 218 0.21 -6.01 -8.11
C ARG A 218 -1.01 -6.40 -8.94
N HIS A 219 -1.49 -5.49 -9.78
CA HIS A 219 -2.60 -5.73 -10.71
C HIS A 219 -2.08 -6.20 -12.07
N GLY A 220 -2.65 -7.30 -12.59
CA GLY A 220 -2.30 -7.88 -13.88
C GLY A 220 -0.97 -8.64 -13.88
N LYS A 221 -0.61 -9.21 -15.02
CA LYS A 221 0.73 -9.78 -15.26
C LYS A 221 1.74 -8.65 -15.52
N PRO A 222 3.00 -8.84 -15.16
CA PRO A 222 4.07 -7.93 -15.54
C PRO A 222 4.22 -7.86 -17.05
#